data_35e1ec7bce32fdee1cc0b9c2b502a7d1
#
_entry.id   35e1ec7bce32fdee1cc0b9c2b502a7d1
#
_cell.length_a   1.000
_cell.length_b   1.000
_cell.length_c   1.000
_cell.angle_alpha   90.00
_cell.angle_beta   90.00
_cell.angle_gamma   90.00
#
_symmetry.space_group_name_H-M   'P 1'
#
loop_
_entity.id
_entity.type
_entity.pdbx_description
1 polymer ?
#
loop_
_entity_poly.entity_id
_entity_poly.type
_entity_poly.pdbx_seq_one_letter_code
_entity_poly.pdbx_strand_id
1 'polypeptide(L)'
;MNTIACFKIVPDDTLIKIVGDKLELNVPPKISTYDKNAIEEAVRIKEKFGGKAIGVTAGNTDRKSIREALAMGLDEVIAINMRDQDVMTTAEVIAETISSIKPDIILAGESTTDSSGSVFPPYLASLLGYPVITYAKSILVEGNKVRVERNLTSFSEVVEANLPVVISVVGEINTPRIPTVRQILESAKKPVKTIDYNRQPKIKITKVSPYVTSRKKIIIEGKMEEAVDKLLSYLSQEGVL
;
A
#
# COMPACT_ATOMS: atom_id res chain seq x y z
N MET A 1 -8.76 -4.90 -20.29
CA MET A 1 -9.01 -4.09 -19.08
C MET A 1 -7.72 -3.44 -18.65
N ASN A 2 -7.72 -2.12 -18.49
CA ASN A 2 -6.52 -1.38 -18.12
C ASN A 2 -6.53 -1.12 -16.61
N THR A 3 -5.52 -1.62 -15.93
CA THR A 3 -5.36 -1.43 -14.47
C THR A 3 -4.20 -0.52 -14.17
N ILE A 4 -4.32 0.28 -13.13
CA ILE A 4 -3.21 1.01 -12.52
C ILE A 4 -2.95 0.44 -11.14
N ALA A 5 -1.69 0.12 -10.84
CA ALA A 5 -1.22 -0.16 -9.49
C ALA A 5 -0.42 1.03 -8.97
N CYS A 6 -0.98 1.77 -8.03
CA CYS A 6 -0.24 2.78 -7.29
C CYS A 6 0.60 2.10 -6.22
N PHE A 7 1.88 2.42 -6.15
CA PHE A 7 2.77 1.85 -5.13
C PHE A 7 3.78 2.88 -4.62
N LYS A 8 4.11 2.77 -3.35
CA LYS A 8 5.08 3.64 -2.68
C LYS A 8 6.37 2.89 -2.40
N ILE A 9 7.49 3.55 -2.67
CA ILE A 9 8.82 3.08 -2.32
C ILE A 9 9.21 3.74 -0.99
N VAL A 10 9.38 2.93 0.03
CA VAL A 10 9.56 3.32 1.43
C VAL A 10 10.89 2.79 1.98
N PRO A 11 11.46 3.36 3.04
CA PRO A 11 12.57 2.74 3.76
C PRO A 11 12.17 1.33 4.24
N ASP A 12 13.10 0.38 4.19
CA ASP A 12 12.83 -0.96 4.73
C ASP A 12 12.68 -0.90 6.24
N ASP A 13 11.43 -0.93 6.71
CA ASP A 13 11.05 -0.85 8.12
C ASP A 13 11.66 -1.97 8.99
N THR A 14 11.99 -3.11 8.40
CA THR A 14 12.64 -4.22 9.10
C THR A 14 14.10 -3.93 9.46
N LEU A 15 14.72 -2.95 8.80
CA LEU A 15 16.11 -2.55 8.98
C LEU A 15 16.27 -1.25 9.77
N ILE A 16 15.18 -0.53 10.07
CA ILE A 16 15.19 0.70 10.86
C ILE A 16 15.62 0.40 12.29
N LYS A 17 16.57 1.15 12.79
CA LYS A 17 17.07 1.03 14.17
C LYS A 17 16.78 2.29 14.96
N ILE A 18 16.61 2.12 16.26
CA ILE A 18 16.58 3.21 17.23
C ILE A 18 17.98 3.37 17.82
N VAL A 19 18.58 4.55 17.65
CA VAL A 19 19.89 4.90 18.20
C VAL A 19 19.71 6.10 19.12
N GLY A 20 19.69 5.85 20.42
CA GLY A 20 19.32 6.85 21.42
C GLY A 20 17.85 7.28 21.26
N ASP A 21 17.65 8.57 21.00
CA ASP A 21 16.35 9.22 20.76
C ASP A 21 16.00 9.40 19.29
N LYS A 22 16.78 8.82 18.36
CA LYS A 22 16.65 8.99 16.92
C LYS A 22 16.37 7.70 16.18
N LEU A 23 15.67 7.82 15.06
CA LEU A 23 15.48 6.74 14.09
C LEU A 23 16.56 6.81 13.02
N GLU A 24 17.25 5.71 12.76
CA GLU A 24 18.15 5.56 11.63
C GLU A 24 17.34 5.14 10.40
N LEU A 25 16.98 6.14 9.58
CA LEU A 25 16.14 5.97 8.39
C LEU A 25 16.95 5.76 7.10
N ASN A 26 18.28 5.83 7.18
CA ASN A 26 19.16 5.59 6.02
C ASN A 26 19.34 4.09 5.78
N VAL A 27 18.26 3.43 5.38
CA VAL A 27 18.19 2.01 5.06
C VAL A 27 17.80 1.81 3.60
N PRO A 28 18.10 0.64 2.99
CA PRO A 28 17.67 0.33 1.63
C PRO A 28 16.16 0.52 1.46
N PRO A 29 15.72 1.07 0.32
CA PRO A 29 14.30 1.20 0.03
C PRO A 29 13.70 -0.13 -0.43
N LYS A 30 12.37 -0.28 -0.22
CA LYS A 30 11.55 -1.39 -0.74
C LYS A 30 10.18 -0.89 -1.18
N ILE A 31 9.45 -1.69 -1.92
CA ILE A 31 8.02 -1.46 -2.17
C ILE A 31 7.26 -1.74 -0.87
N SER A 32 6.37 -0.84 -0.48
CA SER A 32 5.48 -1.03 0.67
C SER A 32 4.69 -2.35 0.55
N THR A 33 4.52 -3.06 1.65
CA THR A 33 4.01 -4.44 1.65
C THR A 33 2.62 -4.55 1.02
N TYR A 34 1.67 -3.73 1.43
CA TYR A 34 0.31 -3.74 0.85
C TYR A 34 0.28 -3.32 -0.61
N ASP A 35 1.23 -2.50 -1.04
CA ASP A 35 1.33 -2.10 -2.44
C ASP A 35 1.80 -3.25 -3.33
N LYS A 36 2.57 -4.20 -2.80
CA LYS A 36 2.87 -5.46 -3.53
C LYS A 36 1.60 -6.28 -3.78
N ASN A 37 0.66 -6.29 -2.85
CA ASN A 37 -0.65 -6.92 -3.05
C ASN A 37 -1.46 -6.20 -4.15
N ALA A 38 -1.41 -4.87 -4.19
CA ALA A 38 -2.05 -4.09 -5.24
C ALA A 38 -1.44 -4.35 -6.63
N ILE A 39 -0.11 -4.46 -6.73
CA ILE A 39 0.58 -4.84 -7.96
C ILE A 39 0.16 -6.24 -8.42
N GLU A 40 0.17 -7.21 -7.50
CA GLU A 40 -0.24 -8.59 -7.80
C GLU A 40 -1.67 -8.64 -8.33
N GLU A 41 -2.60 -7.92 -7.68
CA GLU A 41 -4.00 -7.93 -8.11
C GLU A 41 -4.20 -7.26 -9.47
N ALA A 42 -3.50 -6.15 -9.75
CA ALA A 42 -3.52 -5.51 -11.06
C ALA A 42 -3.04 -6.45 -12.16
N VAL A 43 -1.99 -7.21 -11.89
CA VAL A 43 -1.45 -8.19 -12.83
C VAL A 43 -2.41 -9.36 -13.03
N ARG A 44 -3.03 -9.89 -11.96
CA ARG A 44 -4.04 -10.96 -12.04
C ARG A 44 -5.25 -10.56 -12.88
N ILE A 45 -5.76 -9.33 -12.68
CA ILE A 45 -6.87 -8.80 -13.48
C ILE A 45 -6.46 -8.72 -14.96
N LYS A 46 -5.28 -8.19 -15.26
CA LYS A 46 -4.75 -8.18 -16.63
C LYS A 46 -4.63 -9.59 -17.22
N GLU A 47 -4.09 -10.54 -16.48
CA GLU A 47 -3.93 -11.93 -16.93
C GLU A 47 -5.28 -12.59 -17.25
N LYS A 48 -6.32 -12.27 -16.48
CA LYS A 48 -7.66 -12.84 -16.66
C LYS A 48 -8.46 -12.17 -17.77
N PHE A 49 -8.39 -10.86 -17.90
CA PHE A 49 -9.28 -10.08 -18.80
C PHE A 49 -8.55 -9.44 -19.98
N GLY A 50 -7.25 -9.60 -20.11
CA GLY A 50 -6.43 -8.90 -21.08
C GLY A 50 -6.22 -7.42 -20.74
N GLY A 51 -5.56 -6.67 -21.63
CA GLY A 51 -5.26 -5.26 -21.46
C GLY A 51 -3.88 -5.01 -20.88
N LYS A 52 -3.73 -3.94 -20.09
CA LYS A 52 -2.44 -3.53 -19.50
C LYS A 52 -2.54 -3.36 -18.00
N ALA A 53 -1.44 -3.68 -17.30
CA ALA A 53 -1.20 -3.34 -15.90
C ALA A 53 -0.05 -2.33 -15.81
N ILE A 54 -0.36 -1.10 -15.41
CA ILE A 54 0.58 0.03 -15.36
C ILE A 54 0.89 0.35 -13.90
N GLY A 55 2.17 0.41 -13.53
CA GLY A 55 2.59 0.87 -12.22
C GLY A 55 2.72 2.39 -12.16
N VAL A 56 2.32 2.99 -11.06
CA VAL A 56 2.55 4.42 -10.81
C VAL A 56 3.14 4.59 -9.41
N THR A 57 4.29 5.24 -9.34
CA THR A 57 4.93 5.61 -8.07
C THR A 57 5.32 7.07 -8.09
N ALA A 58 5.21 7.73 -6.94
CA ALA A 58 5.62 9.12 -6.79
C ALA A 58 6.48 9.30 -5.55
N GLY A 59 7.52 10.11 -5.68
CA GLY A 59 8.48 10.39 -4.64
C GLY A 59 9.80 9.66 -4.82
N ASN A 60 10.09 8.64 -4.03
CA ASN A 60 11.28 7.84 -4.22
C ASN A 60 11.14 6.98 -5.48
N THR A 61 12.09 7.11 -6.39
CA THR A 61 12.11 6.39 -7.68
C THR A 61 13.28 5.39 -7.76
N ASP A 62 13.54 4.67 -6.66
CA ASP A 62 14.60 3.66 -6.62
C ASP A 62 14.45 2.65 -7.76
N ARG A 63 15.51 2.52 -8.54
CA ARG A 63 15.55 1.67 -9.74
C ARG A 63 15.33 0.19 -9.43
N LYS A 64 15.83 -0.30 -8.30
CA LYS A 64 15.71 -1.70 -7.91
C LYS A 64 14.25 -2.03 -7.60
N SER A 65 13.58 -1.19 -6.82
CA SER A 65 12.17 -1.33 -6.47
C SER A 65 11.27 -1.23 -7.72
N ILE A 66 11.55 -0.29 -8.64
CA ILE A 66 10.81 -0.19 -9.91
C ILE A 66 11.00 -1.46 -10.77
N ARG A 67 12.22 -2.01 -10.84
CA ARG A 67 12.48 -3.26 -11.55
C ARG A 67 11.77 -4.45 -10.90
N GLU A 68 11.69 -4.50 -9.58
CA GLU A 68 10.92 -5.52 -8.86
C GLU A 68 9.44 -5.46 -9.27
N ALA A 69 8.82 -4.28 -9.26
CA ALA A 69 7.43 -4.09 -9.69
C ALA A 69 7.19 -4.56 -11.14
N LEU A 70 8.10 -4.21 -12.07
CA LEU A 70 8.04 -4.67 -13.45
C LEU A 70 8.24 -6.19 -13.58
N ALA A 71 9.10 -6.78 -12.75
CA ALA A 71 9.35 -8.23 -12.73
C ALA A 71 8.16 -9.00 -12.15
N MET A 72 7.37 -8.41 -11.25
CA MET A 72 6.10 -8.95 -10.77
C MET A 72 5.01 -9.03 -11.85
N GLY A 73 5.19 -8.39 -13.02
CA GLY A 73 4.29 -8.57 -14.15
C GLY A 73 3.68 -7.29 -14.71
N LEU A 74 3.98 -6.12 -14.15
CA LEU A 74 3.58 -4.85 -14.74
C LEU A 74 4.17 -4.69 -16.15
N ASP A 75 3.43 -4.04 -17.04
CA ASP A 75 3.85 -3.81 -18.43
C ASP A 75 4.76 -2.60 -18.54
N GLU A 76 4.48 -1.56 -17.78
CA GLU A 76 5.25 -0.31 -17.70
C GLU A 76 5.12 0.33 -16.32
N VAL A 77 6.04 1.23 -16.00
CA VAL A 77 5.97 2.05 -14.78
C VAL A 77 6.12 3.53 -15.11
N ILE A 78 5.26 4.34 -14.52
CA ILE A 78 5.41 5.80 -14.49
C ILE A 78 5.98 6.17 -13.12
N ALA A 79 7.20 6.67 -13.12
CA ALA A 79 7.95 7.06 -11.93
C ALA A 79 7.98 8.60 -11.84
N ILE A 80 7.31 9.16 -10.86
CA ILE A 80 7.22 10.60 -10.64
C ILE A 80 8.22 10.98 -9.54
N ASN A 81 9.28 11.65 -9.94
CA ASN A 81 10.32 12.10 -9.02
C ASN A 81 9.86 13.37 -8.29
N MET A 82 9.72 13.28 -6.97
CA MET A 82 9.31 14.37 -6.09
C MET A 82 10.23 14.42 -4.87
N ARG A 83 10.68 15.60 -4.45
CA ARG A 83 11.60 15.75 -3.30
C ARG A 83 10.86 15.67 -1.97
N ASP A 84 9.84 16.50 -1.80
CA ASP A 84 9.05 16.58 -0.58
C ASP A 84 7.69 15.92 -0.84
N GLN A 85 7.36 14.93 0.00
CA GLN A 85 6.19 14.10 -0.20
C GLN A 85 5.21 14.30 0.95
N ASP A 86 3.98 14.62 0.60
CA ASP A 86 2.84 14.46 1.47
C ASP A 86 1.71 13.75 0.70
N VAL A 87 0.79 13.16 1.42
CA VAL A 87 -0.27 12.34 0.82
C VAL A 87 -1.16 13.12 -0.14
N MET A 88 -1.44 14.40 0.16
CA MET A 88 -2.32 15.24 -0.66
C MET A 88 -1.66 15.60 -1.98
N THR A 89 -0.46 16.17 -1.92
CA THR A 89 0.31 16.54 -3.12
C THR A 89 0.63 15.31 -3.98
N THR A 90 0.96 14.18 -3.35
CA THR A 90 1.19 12.91 -4.05
C THR A 90 -0.05 12.45 -4.81
N ALA A 91 -1.22 12.48 -4.19
CA ALA A 91 -2.47 12.07 -4.85
C ALA A 91 -2.84 13.00 -6.01
N GLU A 92 -2.65 14.32 -5.86
CA GLU A 92 -2.91 15.29 -6.92
C GLU A 92 -2.03 15.06 -8.14
N VAL A 93 -0.73 14.86 -7.91
CA VAL A 93 0.23 14.61 -8.98
C VAL A 93 -0.05 13.29 -9.71
N ILE A 94 -0.41 12.26 -8.98
CA ILE A 94 -0.81 10.97 -9.56
C ILE A 94 -2.11 11.15 -10.34
N ALA A 95 -3.14 11.81 -9.80
CA ALA A 95 -4.40 12.06 -10.48
C ALA A 95 -4.20 12.81 -11.83
N GLU A 96 -3.40 13.88 -11.81
CA GLU A 96 -3.03 14.64 -13.02
C GLU A 96 -2.34 13.73 -14.06
N THR A 97 -1.40 12.89 -13.60
CA THR A 97 -0.62 12.01 -14.48
C THR A 97 -1.47 10.94 -15.14
N ILE A 98 -2.40 10.32 -14.39
CA ILE A 98 -3.18 9.19 -14.87
C ILE A 98 -4.50 9.58 -15.54
N SER A 99 -4.94 10.82 -15.44
CA SER A 99 -6.19 11.31 -16.02
C SER A 99 -6.32 11.03 -17.52
N SER A 100 -5.21 11.10 -18.26
CA SER A 100 -5.18 10.81 -19.71
C SER A 100 -5.18 9.32 -20.05
N ILE A 101 -4.87 8.44 -19.09
CA ILE A 101 -4.76 6.99 -19.31
C ILE A 101 -6.14 6.33 -19.34
N LYS A 102 -7.12 6.91 -18.62
CA LYS A 102 -8.48 6.39 -18.47
C LYS A 102 -8.49 4.90 -18.05
N PRO A 103 -7.96 4.57 -16.87
CA PRO A 103 -7.94 3.20 -16.37
C PRO A 103 -9.35 2.73 -16.01
N ASP A 104 -9.58 1.42 -16.12
CA ASP A 104 -10.83 0.80 -15.64
C ASP A 104 -10.80 0.62 -14.11
N ILE A 105 -9.64 0.19 -13.59
CA ILE A 105 -9.46 -0.05 -12.13
C ILE A 105 -8.13 0.54 -11.68
N ILE A 106 -8.16 1.30 -10.60
CA ILE A 106 -6.97 1.78 -9.90
C ILE A 106 -6.87 1.04 -8.58
N LEU A 107 -5.73 0.39 -8.35
CA LEU A 107 -5.42 -0.38 -7.14
C LEU A 107 -4.32 0.31 -6.35
N ALA A 108 -4.46 0.36 -5.05
CA ALA A 108 -3.44 0.82 -4.11
C ALA A 108 -3.48 -0.04 -2.84
N GLY A 109 -2.39 -0.12 -2.11
CA GLY A 109 -2.42 -0.67 -0.77
C GLY A 109 -3.34 0.13 0.15
N GLU A 110 -3.99 -0.52 1.10
CA GLU A 110 -4.83 0.15 2.10
C GLU A 110 -4.04 1.20 2.89
N SER A 111 -2.81 0.86 3.22
CA SER A 111 -1.88 1.77 3.86
C SER A 111 -0.45 1.51 3.40
N THR A 112 0.49 2.35 3.82
CA THR A 112 1.92 2.16 3.57
C THR A 112 2.67 1.93 4.87
N THR A 113 3.74 1.13 4.85
CA THR A 113 4.48 0.73 6.05
C THR A 113 5.22 1.88 6.73
N ASP A 114 5.38 3.03 6.06
CA ASP A 114 6.03 4.22 6.61
C ASP A 114 5.07 5.18 7.31
N SER A 115 3.83 5.28 6.89
CA SER A 115 2.90 6.31 7.40
C SER A 115 1.57 5.76 7.92
N SER A 116 1.15 4.58 7.47
CA SER A 116 -0.10 3.91 7.88
C SER A 116 -1.36 4.80 7.85
N GLY A 117 -1.39 5.77 6.92
CA GLY A 117 -2.39 6.85 6.95
C GLY A 117 -3.74 6.51 6.31
N SER A 118 -3.81 5.49 5.46
CA SER A 118 -5.04 5.02 4.74
C SER A 118 -5.83 6.12 3.99
N VAL A 119 -5.21 7.27 3.72
CA VAL A 119 -5.87 8.45 3.14
C VAL A 119 -5.72 8.52 1.61
N PHE A 120 -4.62 7.95 1.08
CA PHE A 120 -4.28 8.09 -0.32
C PHE A 120 -5.36 7.56 -1.28
N PRO A 121 -5.88 6.33 -1.16
CA PRO A 121 -6.84 5.79 -2.12
C PRO A 121 -8.16 6.58 -2.17
N PRO A 122 -8.83 6.91 -1.03
CA PRO A 122 -10.06 7.70 -1.07
C PRO A 122 -9.85 9.13 -1.55
N TYR A 123 -8.71 9.75 -1.24
CA TYR A 123 -8.42 11.09 -1.72
C TYR A 123 -8.15 11.11 -3.24
N LEU A 124 -7.40 10.13 -3.75
CA LEU A 124 -7.20 9.95 -5.20
C LEU A 124 -8.52 9.77 -5.93
N ALA A 125 -9.42 8.93 -5.40
CA ALA A 125 -10.74 8.71 -5.97
C ALA A 125 -11.56 10.00 -6.03
N SER A 126 -11.55 10.80 -4.97
CA SER A 126 -12.22 12.10 -4.92
C SER A 126 -11.70 13.06 -6.00
N LEU A 127 -10.39 13.12 -6.22
CA LEU A 127 -9.77 13.97 -7.25
C LEU A 127 -10.16 13.55 -8.68
N LEU A 128 -10.33 12.25 -8.89
CA LEU A 128 -10.71 11.69 -10.19
C LEU A 128 -12.22 11.66 -10.44
N GLY A 129 -13.03 11.88 -9.40
CA GLY A 129 -14.48 11.72 -9.44
C GLY A 129 -14.92 10.26 -9.61
N TYR A 130 -14.13 9.30 -9.14
CA TYR A 130 -14.38 7.87 -9.23
C TYR A 130 -14.97 7.34 -7.91
N PRO A 131 -15.83 6.31 -7.96
CA PRO A 131 -16.19 5.56 -6.76
C PRO A 131 -14.95 4.94 -6.12
N VAL A 132 -14.99 4.75 -4.79
CA VAL A 132 -13.92 4.11 -4.03
C VAL A 132 -14.46 2.98 -3.19
N ILE A 133 -13.73 1.84 -3.18
CA ILE A 133 -13.97 0.73 -2.26
C ILE A 133 -12.65 0.47 -1.52
N THR A 134 -12.68 0.56 -0.18
CA THR A 134 -11.51 0.37 0.66
C THR A 134 -11.52 -0.97 1.37
N TYR A 135 -10.36 -1.43 1.88
CA TYR A 135 -10.19 -2.69 2.62
C TYR A 135 -10.60 -3.96 1.85
N ALA A 136 -10.37 -3.97 0.53
CA ALA A 136 -10.75 -5.10 -0.31
C ALA A 136 -9.91 -6.34 -0.01
N LYS A 137 -10.58 -7.47 0.26
CA LYS A 137 -9.98 -8.80 0.40
C LYS A 137 -10.28 -9.74 -0.77
N SER A 138 -11.27 -9.41 -1.60
CA SER A 138 -11.50 -10.08 -2.89
C SER A 138 -12.17 -9.15 -3.89
N ILE A 139 -11.84 -9.32 -5.16
CA ILE A 139 -12.38 -8.52 -6.27
C ILE A 139 -12.88 -9.46 -7.35
N LEU A 140 -14.17 -9.35 -7.69
CA LEU A 140 -14.77 -10.03 -8.82
C LEU A 140 -15.20 -8.98 -9.85
N VAL A 141 -14.67 -9.10 -11.06
CA VAL A 141 -15.04 -8.22 -12.18
C VAL A 141 -16.11 -8.89 -13.02
N GLU A 142 -17.22 -8.19 -13.25
CA GLU A 142 -18.40 -8.66 -13.98
C GLU A 142 -18.85 -7.60 -15.00
N GLY A 143 -18.39 -7.74 -16.25
CA GLY A 143 -18.69 -6.75 -17.31
C GLY A 143 -18.16 -5.36 -16.95
N ASN A 144 -19.07 -4.39 -16.77
CA ASN A 144 -18.73 -3.00 -16.42
C ASN A 144 -18.84 -2.71 -14.89
N LYS A 145 -18.86 -3.74 -14.07
CA LYS A 145 -18.96 -3.64 -12.62
C LYS A 145 -17.88 -4.44 -11.92
N VAL A 146 -17.59 -4.04 -10.72
CA VAL A 146 -16.82 -4.83 -9.75
C VAL A 146 -17.70 -5.15 -8.55
N ARG A 147 -17.55 -6.37 -8.04
CA ARG A 147 -18.10 -6.83 -6.77
C ARG A 147 -16.94 -7.13 -5.85
N VAL A 148 -16.87 -6.43 -4.73
CA VAL A 148 -15.72 -6.44 -3.83
C VAL A 148 -16.17 -6.84 -2.45
N GLU A 149 -15.55 -7.89 -1.90
CA GLU A 149 -15.68 -8.22 -0.49
C GLU A 149 -14.62 -7.44 0.29
N ARG A 150 -15.04 -6.70 1.30
CA ARG A 150 -14.19 -5.88 2.16
C ARG A 150 -14.32 -6.27 3.62
N ASN A 151 -13.21 -6.24 4.34
CA ASN A 151 -13.18 -6.49 5.77
C ASN A 151 -13.13 -5.18 6.54
N LEU A 152 -14.07 -5.01 7.45
CA LEU A 152 -14.07 -3.94 8.44
C LEU A 152 -13.86 -4.56 9.83
N THR A 153 -13.61 -3.74 10.84
CA THR A 153 -13.24 -4.21 12.18
C THR A 153 -14.23 -5.24 12.76
N SER A 154 -15.54 -5.04 12.52
CA SER A 154 -16.59 -5.85 13.16
C SER A 154 -17.35 -6.74 12.19
N PHE A 155 -17.22 -6.54 10.88
CA PHE A 155 -18.00 -7.27 9.87
C PHE A 155 -17.30 -7.25 8.51
N SER A 156 -17.72 -8.16 7.64
CA SER A 156 -17.41 -8.13 6.21
C SER A 156 -18.66 -7.74 5.44
N GLU A 157 -18.46 -6.99 4.36
CA GLU A 157 -19.56 -6.65 3.46
C GLU A 157 -19.15 -6.84 2.00
N VAL A 158 -20.12 -6.98 1.13
CA VAL A 158 -19.94 -7.02 -0.31
C VAL A 158 -20.49 -5.74 -0.91
N VAL A 159 -19.64 -5.01 -1.63
CA VAL A 159 -19.98 -3.74 -2.26
C VAL A 159 -19.82 -3.86 -3.77
N GLU A 160 -20.75 -3.28 -4.52
CA GLU A 160 -20.67 -3.20 -5.97
C GLU A 160 -20.42 -1.75 -6.43
N ALA A 161 -19.61 -1.58 -7.46
CA ALA A 161 -19.39 -0.30 -8.11
C ALA A 161 -19.26 -0.46 -9.63
N ASN A 162 -19.64 0.58 -10.37
CA ASN A 162 -19.36 0.64 -11.80
C ASN A 162 -17.92 1.07 -12.05
N LEU A 163 -17.35 0.62 -13.16
CA LEU A 163 -16.07 1.11 -13.66
C LEU A 163 -16.23 2.53 -14.26
N PRO A 164 -15.20 3.39 -14.16
CA PRO A 164 -13.94 3.17 -13.47
C PRO A 164 -14.06 3.28 -11.95
N VAL A 165 -13.15 2.61 -11.20
CA VAL A 165 -13.18 2.56 -9.74
C VAL A 165 -11.77 2.58 -9.14
N VAL A 166 -11.64 3.16 -7.94
CA VAL A 166 -10.44 3.06 -7.10
C VAL A 166 -10.70 2.03 -6.00
N ILE A 167 -9.77 1.09 -5.83
CA ILE A 167 -9.90 0.03 -4.81
C ILE A 167 -8.61 0.01 -3.98
N SER A 168 -8.73 0.09 -2.66
CA SER A 168 -7.61 -0.21 -1.78
C SER A 168 -7.70 -1.64 -1.26
N VAL A 169 -6.55 -2.31 -1.24
CA VAL A 169 -6.44 -3.73 -0.94
C VAL A 169 -5.73 -3.98 0.37
N VAL A 170 -6.19 -4.98 1.12
CA VAL A 170 -5.52 -5.48 2.32
C VAL A 170 -4.59 -6.65 1.98
N GLY A 171 -3.72 -7.05 2.92
CA GLY A 171 -2.75 -8.13 2.69
C GLY A 171 -3.38 -9.49 2.41
N GLU A 172 -4.60 -9.72 2.87
CA GLU A 172 -5.33 -10.97 2.70
C GLU A 172 -5.88 -11.21 1.29
N ILE A 173 -5.87 -10.18 0.41
CA ILE A 173 -6.43 -10.29 -0.94
C ILE A 173 -5.72 -11.33 -1.80
N ASN A 174 -4.39 -11.42 -1.65
CA ASN A 174 -3.56 -12.35 -2.42
C ASN A 174 -2.19 -12.55 -1.75
N THR A 175 -1.44 -13.51 -2.27
CA THR A 175 0.00 -13.63 -1.98
C THR A 175 0.75 -13.07 -3.18
N PRO A 176 1.51 -11.97 -3.02
CA PRO A 176 2.31 -11.40 -4.11
C PRO A 176 3.31 -12.41 -4.65
N ARG A 177 3.40 -12.51 -5.97
CA ARG A 177 4.38 -13.38 -6.62
C ARG A 177 5.81 -12.93 -6.36
N ILE A 178 6.71 -13.89 -6.20
CA ILE A 178 8.14 -13.64 -6.11
C ILE A 178 8.71 -13.78 -7.52
N PRO A 179 9.29 -12.71 -8.12
CA PRO A 179 9.85 -12.77 -9.44
C PRO A 179 11.03 -13.75 -9.54
N THR A 180 11.07 -14.54 -10.59
CA THR A 180 12.22 -15.38 -10.95
C THR A 180 13.36 -14.53 -11.49
N VAL A 181 14.59 -15.07 -11.47
CA VAL A 181 15.78 -14.39 -12.05
C VAL A 181 15.53 -14.00 -13.52
N ARG A 182 14.87 -14.86 -14.29
CA ARG A 182 14.51 -14.57 -15.68
C ARG A 182 13.60 -13.37 -15.79
N GLN A 183 12.54 -13.28 -14.98
CA GLN A 183 11.62 -12.16 -14.97
C GLN A 183 12.32 -10.84 -14.55
N ILE A 184 13.27 -10.91 -13.63
CA ILE A 184 14.09 -9.75 -13.23
C ILE A 184 14.95 -9.27 -14.41
N LEU A 185 15.57 -10.17 -15.16
CA LEU A 185 16.36 -9.83 -16.35
C LEU A 185 15.47 -9.24 -17.47
N GLU A 186 14.32 -9.85 -17.72
CA GLU A 186 13.35 -9.38 -18.73
C GLU A 186 12.73 -8.01 -18.35
N SER A 187 12.56 -7.72 -17.06
CA SER A 187 12.03 -6.44 -16.60
C SER A 187 12.89 -5.23 -17.01
N ALA A 188 14.19 -5.45 -17.24
CA ALA A 188 15.09 -4.38 -17.70
C ALA A 188 14.73 -3.81 -19.08
N LYS A 189 13.95 -4.55 -19.89
CA LYS A 189 13.50 -4.15 -21.24
C LYS A 189 12.15 -3.44 -21.22
N LYS A 190 11.42 -3.49 -20.10
CA LYS A 190 10.11 -2.88 -19.97
C LYS A 190 10.22 -1.36 -19.81
N PRO A 191 9.28 -0.58 -20.35
CA PRO A 191 9.34 0.88 -20.32
C PRO A 191 9.16 1.43 -18.90
N VAL A 192 10.00 2.42 -18.57
CA VAL A 192 9.86 3.27 -17.40
C VAL A 192 9.82 4.71 -17.86
N LYS A 193 8.70 5.38 -17.65
CA LYS A 193 8.54 6.81 -17.92
C LYS A 193 8.86 7.58 -16.65
N THR A 194 9.92 8.38 -16.65
CA THR A 194 10.24 9.25 -15.51
C THR A 194 9.70 10.65 -15.76
N ILE A 195 9.06 11.24 -14.75
CA ILE A 195 8.53 12.60 -14.75
C ILE A 195 9.11 13.31 -13.53
N ASP A 196 9.77 14.43 -13.73
CA ASP A 196 10.20 15.31 -12.63
C ASP A 196 9.07 16.28 -12.29
N TYR A 197 8.70 16.30 -11.02
CA TYR A 197 7.63 17.14 -10.53
C TYR A 197 8.11 18.03 -9.39
N ASN A 198 7.88 19.33 -9.53
CA ASN A 198 8.32 20.32 -8.55
C ASN A 198 7.10 21.11 -8.03
N ARG A 199 6.40 20.53 -7.07
CA ARG A 199 5.29 21.19 -6.36
C ARG A 199 5.60 21.24 -4.86
N GLN A 200 5.27 22.34 -4.21
CA GLN A 200 5.43 22.45 -2.77
C GLN A 200 4.47 21.52 -2.04
N PRO A 201 4.92 20.80 -1.00
CA PRO A 201 4.07 19.96 -0.21
C PRO A 201 3.01 20.78 0.55
N LYS A 202 1.80 20.26 0.67
CA LYS A 202 0.72 20.87 1.45
C LYS A 202 0.84 20.59 2.94
N ILE A 203 1.48 19.48 3.29
CA ILE A 203 1.71 19.05 4.66
C ILE A 203 3.22 18.91 4.87
N LYS A 204 3.73 19.56 5.92
CA LYS A 204 5.15 19.49 6.29
C LYS A 204 5.33 18.63 7.53
N ILE A 205 6.14 17.58 7.42
CA ILE A 205 6.57 16.81 8.59
C ILE A 205 7.61 17.64 9.36
N THR A 206 7.29 18.01 10.59
CA THR A 206 8.15 18.85 11.44
C THR A 206 9.12 18.01 12.27
N LYS A 207 8.72 16.79 12.66
CA LYS A 207 9.54 15.89 13.48
C LYS A 207 9.16 14.45 13.27
N VAL A 208 10.16 13.57 13.24
CA VAL A 208 10.02 12.12 13.33
C VAL A 208 10.83 11.67 14.54
N SER A 209 10.22 10.89 15.44
CA SER A 209 10.88 10.38 16.63
C SER A 209 10.42 8.96 16.95
N PRO A 210 11.25 8.14 17.58
CA PRO A 210 10.84 6.81 17.98
C PRO A 210 9.70 6.89 19.00
N TYR A 211 8.74 5.99 18.88
CA TYR A 211 7.73 5.76 19.90
C TYR A 211 8.22 4.61 20.81
N VAL A 212 8.65 4.96 22.00
CA VAL A 212 9.15 3.98 22.97
C VAL A 212 8.03 3.64 23.95
N THR A 213 7.54 2.42 23.89
CA THR A 213 6.60 1.87 24.87
C THR A 213 7.34 1.05 25.91
N SER A 214 7.14 1.33 27.17
CA SER A 214 7.55 0.43 28.25
C SER A 214 6.45 -0.60 28.49
N ARG A 215 6.74 -1.87 28.21
CA ARG A 215 5.84 -2.97 28.58
C ARG A 215 6.14 -3.37 30.04
N LYS A 216 5.09 -3.60 30.83
CA LYS A 216 5.24 -4.04 32.22
C LYS A 216 5.94 -5.40 32.35
N LYS A 217 5.91 -6.25 31.30
CA LYS A 217 6.53 -7.58 31.21
C LYS A 217 6.22 -8.44 32.43
N ILE A 218 4.98 -8.44 32.89
CA ILE A 218 4.51 -9.26 33.99
C ILE A 218 4.44 -10.71 33.51
N ILE A 219 5.22 -11.58 34.13
CA ILE A 219 5.18 -13.03 33.92
C ILE A 219 4.35 -13.63 35.04
N ILE A 220 3.31 -14.38 34.70
CA ILE A 220 2.44 -15.04 35.64
C ILE A 220 2.81 -16.51 35.64
N GLU A 221 3.32 -17.00 36.80
CA GLU A 221 3.67 -18.40 37.01
C GLU A 221 2.72 -19.03 38.03
N GLY A 222 2.52 -20.35 37.96
CA GLY A 222 1.69 -21.12 38.88
C GLY A 222 0.76 -22.10 38.16
N LYS A 223 -0.22 -22.63 38.90
CA LYS A 223 -1.26 -23.49 38.32
C LYS A 223 -2.14 -22.68 37.40
N MET A 224 -2.71 -23.33 36.37
CA MET A 224 -3.50 -22.67 35.33
C MET A 224 -4.65 -21.81 35.92
N GLU A 225 -5.39 -22.33 36.88
CA GLU A 225 -6.50 -21.62 37.52
C GLU A 225 -6.05 -20.35 38.25
N GLU A 226 -4.98 -20.43 39.05
CA GLU A 226 -4.42 -19.28 39.73
C GLU A 226 -3.81 -18.25 38.78
N ALA A 227 -3.23 -18.72 37.68
CA ALA A 227 -2.67 -17.85 36.65
C ALA A 227 -3.77 -17.08 35.89
N VAL A 228 -4.91 -17.71 35.59
CA VAL A 228 -6.07 -17.07 34.97
C VAL A 228 -6.65 -16.01 35.93
N ASP A 229 -6.85 -16.30 37.19
CA ASP A 229 -7.37 -15.33 38.16
C ASP A 229 -6.46 -14.10 38.29
N LYS A 230 -5.14 -14.30 38.34
CA LYS A 230 -4.18 -13.20 38.33
C LYS A 230 -4.24 -12.37 37.05
N LEU A 231 -4.35 -13.03 35.88
CA LEU A 231 -4.48 -12.32 34.60
C LEU A 231 -5.75 -11.46 34.58
N LEU A 232 -6.89 -12.00 34.98
CA LEU A 232 -8.15 -11.26 35.05
C LEU A 232 -8.06 -10.07 36.00
N SER A 233 -7.41 -10.27 37.18
CA SER A 233 -7.17 -9.18 38.13
C SER A 233 -6.32 -8.05 37.52
N TYR A 234 -5.24 -8.39 36.80
CA TYR A 234 -4.40 -7.37 36.15
C TYR A 234 -5.13 -6.66 35.01
N LEU A 235 -5.91 -7.37 34.19
CA LEU A 235 -6.69 -6.76 33.10
C LEU A 235 -7.77 -5.80 33.64
N SER A 236 -8.43 -6.17 34.75
CA SER A 236 -9.37 -5.29 35.45
C SER A 236 -8.68 -4.05 36.03
N GLN A 237 -7.50 -4.18 36.62
CA GLN A 237 -6.74 -3.04 37.15
C GLN A 237 -6.30 -2.07 36.02
N GLU A 238 -6.06 -2.58 34.80
CA GLU A 238 -5.72 -1.76 33.63
C GLU A 238 -6.95 -1.18 32.92
N GLY A 239 -8.18 -1.49 33.38
CA GLY A 239 -9.40 -1.02 32.76
C GLY A 239 -9.70 -1.64 31.37
N VAL A 240 -9.19 -2.84 31.13
CA VAL A 240 -9.40 -3.58 29.87
C VAL A 240 -10.62 -4.48 29.96
N LEU A 241 -10.99 -4.87 31.19
CA LEU A 241 -12.21 -5.63 31.53
C LEU A 241 -13.04 -4.86 32.55
#